data_219a244f1096c9738cb06a45ec24515b
#
_entry.id   219a244f1096c9738cb06a45ec24515b
#
_cell.length_a   1.000
_cell.length_b   1.000
_cell.length_c   1.000
_cell.angle_alpha   90.00
_cell.angle_beta   90.00
_cell.angle_gamma   90.00
#
_symmetry.space_group_name_H-M   'P 1'
#
loop_
_entity.id
_entity.type
_entity.pdbx_description
1 polymer ?
#
loop_
_entity_poly.entity_id
_entity_poly.type
_entity_poly.pdbx_seq_one_letter_code
_entity_poly.pdbx_strand_id
1 'polypeptide(L)'
;DQGLDATKITTFSVKRLVEEMNYVAKKISNLKNGTQSICIFDSNWGLFEKDLDLADKLLPIIEKYDWPKHIDCNTPKSNWTNIIKINDKLKNRVKLDLSMQSTNDDTLETVERKNWTTDEYIQFTKECHKRNKPIGSQMILPLPKETEKSFFAGVKFLMDNNVRTSCFTLMMLCGADLG
;
A
#
# COMPACT_ATOMS: atom_id res chain seq x y z
N ASP A 1 -10.41 -9.29 -1.35
CA ASP A 1 -11.72 -9.87 -1.62
C ASP A 1 -12.78 -9.18 -0.75
N GLN A 2 -13.69 -8.43 -1.34
CA GLN A 2 -14.58 -7.51 -0.62
C GLN A 2 -16.01 -8.03 -0.50
N GLY A 3 -16.23 -9.31 -0.73
CA GLY A 3 -17.55 -9.94 -0.74
C GLY A 3 -18.41 -9.56 -1.95
N LEU A 4 -19.40 -10.36 -2.24
CA LEU A 4 -20.22 -10.34 -3.44
C LEU A 4 -21.07 -9.07 -3.69
N ASP A 5 -21.17 -8.15 -2.71
CA ASP A 5 -22.01 -6.94 -2.81
C ASP A 5 -21.25 -5.62 -3.05
N ALA A 6 -19.92 -5.64 -3.23
CA ALA A 6 -19.11 -4.44 -3.44
C ALA A 6 -19.14 -3.95 -4.89
N THR A 7 -20.33 -3.81 -5.47
CA THR A 7 -20.48 -3.37 -6.87
C THR A 7 -20.33 -1.87 -7.07
N LYS A 8 -20.31 -1.07 -5.98
CA LYS A 8 -20.24 0.40 -6.08
C LYS A 8 -19.17 0.96 -5.14
N ILE A 9 -18.18 1.64 -5.74
CA ILE A 9 -17.20 2.39 -4.97
C ILE A 9 -17.89 3.62 -4.36
N THR A 10 -17.89 3.70 -3.03
CA THR A 10 -18.34 4.89 -2.29
C THR A 10 -17.13 5.65 -1.78
N THR A 11 -17.20 6.97 -1.79
CA THR A 11 -16.08 7.82 -1.35
C THR A 11 -16.58 8.97 -0.50
N PHE A 12 -15.82 9.32 0.52
CA PHE A 12 -16.02 10.57 1.24
C PHE A 12 -15.55 11.76 0.39
N SER A 13 -16.14 12.93 0.63
CA SER A 13 -15.67 14.14 -0.03
C SER A 13 -14.29 14.55 0.49
N VAL A 14 -13.45 15.09 -0.40
CA VAL A 14 -12.12 15.59 -0.05
C VAL A 14 -12.22 16.64 1.08
N LYS A 15 -13.24 17.50 1.05
CA LYS A 15 -13.50 18.48 2.10
C LYS A 15 -13.62 17.82 3.48
N ARG A 16 -14.44 16.78 3.60
CA ARG A 16 -14.63 16.05 4.85
C ARG A 16 -13.33 15.43 5.33
N LEU A 17 -12.57 14.77 4.46
CA LEU A 17 -11.31 14.12 4.82
C LEU A 17 -10.27 15.14 5.32
N VAL A 18 -10.22 16.32 4.71
CA VAL A 18 -9.35 17.43 5.12
C VAL A 18 -9.77 17.98 6.50
N GLU A 19 -11.07 18.16 6.74
CA GLU A 19 -11.60 18.61 8.03
C GLU A 19 -11.30 17.60 9.15
N GLU A 20 -11.52 16.30 8.91
CA GLU A 20 -11.19 15.21 9.84
C GLU A 20 -9.69 15.19 10.15
N MET A 21 -8.85 15.27 9.12
CA MET A 21 -7.39 15.27 9.29
C MET A 21 -6.91 16.48 10.11
N ASN A 22 -7.44 17.68 9.82
CA ASN A 22 -7.10 18.89 10.58
C ASN A 22 -7.55 18.78 12.04
N TYR A 23 -8.74 18.21 12.30
CA TYR A 23 -9.23 17.97 13.65
C TYR A 23 -8.31 17.03 14.43
N VAL A 24 -7.94 15.89 13.83
CA VAL A 24 -7.06 14.89 14.44
C VAL A 24 -5.67 15.48 14.69
N ALA A 25 -5.08 16.14 13.68
CA ALA A 25 -3.77 16.75 13.79
C ALA A 25 -3.72 17.77 14.95
N LYS A 26 -4.74 18.62 15.08
CA LYS A 26 -4.86 19.59 16.18
C LYS A 26 -4.95 18.90 17.54
N LYS A 27 -5.67 17.79 17.64
CA LYS A 27 -5.80 17.03 18.91
C LYS A 27 -4.49 16.36 19.29
N ILE A 28 -3.84 15.69 18.33
CA ILE A 28 -2.58 14.96 18.56
C ILE A 28 -1.44 15.91 18.91
N SER A 29 -1.32 17.07 18.23
CA SER A 29 -0.27 18.05 18.48
C SER A 29 -0.30 18.62 19.91
N ASN A 30 -1.43 18.56 20.58
CA ASN A 30 -1.58 18.98 21.98
C ASN A 30 -1.24 17.86 22.99
N LEU A 31 -0.93 16.65 22.54
CA LEU A 31 -0.62 15.54 23.42
C LEU A 31 0.89 15.37 23.54
N LYS A 32 1.41 15.28 24.78
CA LYS A 32 2.85 15.12 25.05
C LYS A 32 3.45 13.86 24.42
N ASN A 33 2.65 12.77 24.33
CA ASN A 33 3.05 11.48 23.77
C ASN A 33 2.03 11.01 22.70
N GLY A 34 1.58 11.91 21.83
CA GLY A 34 0.67 11.55 20.74
C GLY A 34 1.31 10.62 19.72
N THR A 35 0.49 9.78 19.09
CA THR A 35 0.96 8.93 17.98
C THR A 35 1.57 9.75 16.86
N GLN A 36 2.64 9.26 16.25
CA GLN A 36 3.31 9.90 15.13
C GLN A 36 2.86 9.34 13.77
N SER A 37 2.00 8.34 13.78
CA SER A 37 1.55 7.64 12.57
C SER A 37 0.04 7.66 12.44
N ILE A 38 -0.43 7.62 11.18
CA ILE A 38 -1.81 7.28 10.82
C ILE A 38 -1.82 6.11 9.85
N CYS A 39 -2.93 5.39 9.82
CA CYS A 39 -3.20 4.38 8.82
C CYS A 39 -4.41 4.81 7.99
N ILE A 40 -4.25 4.82 6.67
CA ILE A 40 -5.33 5.06 5.71
C ILE A 40 -5.87 3.70 5.29
N PHE A 41 -7.07 3.36 5.75
CA PHE A 41 -7.77 2.11 5.44
C PHE A 41 -8.51 2.22 4.11
N ASP A 42 -7.75 2.49 3.05
CA ASP A 42 -8.18 2.38 1.67
C ASP A 42 -7.39 1.25 1.02
N SER A 43 -8.06 0.33 0.33
CA SER A 43 -7.42 -0.84 -0.27
C SER A 43 -6.48 -0.49 -1.42
N ASN A 44 -6.62 0.71 -2.01
CA ASN A 44 -5.91 1.14 -3.21
C ASN A 44 -5.65 2.65 -3.23
N TRP A 45 -5.22 3.24 -2.12
CA TRP A 45 -4.94 4.68 -2.05
C TRP A 45 -3.84 5.08 -3.03
N GLY A 46 -4.14 6.08 -3.84
CA GLY A 46 -3.30 6.50 -4.98
C GLY A 46 -3.78 5.96 -6.34
N LEU A 47 -4.84 5.14 -6.37
CA LEU A 47 -5.39 4.63 -7.63
C LEU A 47 -6.02 5.74 -8.48
N PHE A 48 -6.67 6.71 -7.86
CA PHE A 48 -7.44 7.75 -8.51
C PHE A 48 -6.76 9.13 -8.44
N GLU A 49 -7.00 9.98 -9.44
CA GLU A 49 -6.50 11.37 -9.46
C GLU A 49 -6.98 12.19 -8.25
N LYS A 50 -8.16 11.92 -7.71
CA LYS A 50 -8.67 12.56 -6.49
C LYS A 50 -7.77 12.34 -5.27
N ASP A 51 -6.96 11.28 -5.25
CA ASP A 51 -6.04 11.00 -4.16
C ASP A 51 -4.83 11.96 -4.20
N LEU A 52 -4.44 12.39 -5.41
CA LEU A 52 -3.45 13.46 -5.59
C LEU A 52 -3.99 14.82 -5.12
N ASP A 53 -5.27 15.15 -5.44
CA ASP A 53 -5.94 16.36 -4.94
C ASP A 53 -6.05 16.35 -3.40
N LEU A 54 -6.38 15.20 -2.82
CA LEU A 54 -6.37 15.03 -1.37
C LEU A 54 -4.98 15.28 -0.78
N ALA A 55 -3.93 14.71 -1.38
CA ALA A 55 -2.55 14.92 -0.91
C ALA A 55 -2.16 16.39 -0.92
N ASP A 56 -2.51 17.14 -1.97
CA ASP A 56 -2.26 18.59 -2.06
C ASP A 56 -2.95 19.36 -0.91
N LYS A 57 -4.17 18.96 -0.56
CA LYS A 57 -4.93 19.61 0.52
C LYS A 57 -4.50 19.16 1.92
N LEU A 58 -3.88 18.01 2.06
CA LEU A 58 -3.31 17.54 3.32
C LEU A 58 -1.96 18.20 3.64
N LEU A 59 -1.20 18.59 2.63
CA LEU A 59 0.12 19.17 2.81
C LEU A 59 0.15 20.37 3.78
N PRO A 60 -0.73 21.37 3.68
CA PRO A 60 -0.74 22.51 4.63
C PRO A 60 -0.99 22.08 6.08
N ILE A 61 -1.80 21.03 6.31
CA ILE A 61 -2.07 20.50 7.64
C ILE A 61 -0.81 19.83 8.19
N ILE A 62 -0.15 19.01 7.36
CA ILE A 62 1.09 18.34 7.71
C ILE A 62 2.18 19.37 8.04
N GLU A 63 2.28 20.46 7.29
CA GLU A 63 3.24 21.52 7.54
C GLU A 63 2.96 22.27 8.85
N LYS A 64 1.69 22.58 9.09
CA LYS A 64 1.26 23.32 10.26
C LYS A 64 1.50 22.59 11.58
N TYR A 65 1.21 21.29 11.60
CA TYR A 65 1.26 20.50 12.83
C TYR A 65 2.49 19.59 12.90
N ASP A 66 3.29 19.53 11.83
CA ASP A 66 4.40 18.57 11.63
C ASP A 66 3.99 17.11 11.93
N TRP A 67 2.73 16.78 11.60
CA TRP A 67 2.07 15.51 11.85
C TRP A 67 1.14 15.13 10.69
N PRO A 68 0.99 13.82 10.37
CA PRO A 68 1.72 12.67 10.89
C PRO A 68 3.15 12.58 10.34
N LYS A 69 4.05 11.92 11.06
CA LYS A 69 5.40 11.64 10.59
C LYS A 69 5.43 10.44 9.63
N HIS A 70 4.48 9.52 9.81
CA HIS A 70 4.35 8.31 9.00
C HIS A 70 2.89 8.09 8.60
N ILE A 71 2.68 7.73 7.34
CA ILE A 71 1.38 7.41 6.77
C ILE A 71 1.47 5.98 6.25
N ASP A 72 0.79 5.05 6.92
CA ASP A 72 0.62 3.68 6.44
C ASP A 72 -0.61 3.60 5.54
N CYS A 73 -0.50 2.92 4.40
CA CYS A 73 -1.60 2.70 3.47
C CYS A 73 -1.35 1.45 2.63
N ASN A 74 -2.39 0.95 1.99
CA ASN A 74 -2.25 -0.08 0.97
C ASN A 74 -1.94 0.57 -0.38
N THR A 75 -0.83 0.19 -0.99
CA THR A 75 -0.42 0.66 -2.31
C THR A 75 -1.29 0.03 -3.41
N PRO A 76 -1.77 0.79 -4.38
CA PRO A 76 -2.58 0.25 -5.47
C PRO A 76 -1.76 -0.67 -6.37
N LYS A 77 -2.43 -1.66 -6.97
CA LYS A 77 -1.82 -2.61 -7.92
C LYS A 77 -1.69 -2.07 -9.35
N SER A 78 -2.07 -0.82 -9.57
CA SER A 78 -1.92 -0.08 -10.82
C SER A 78 -1.65 1.38 -10.51
N ASN A 79 -1.19 2.15 -11.50
CA ASN A 79 -0.87 3.58 -11.32
C ASN A 79 0.11 3.86 -10.16
N TRP A 80 1.10 2.98 -9.96
CA TRP A 80 2.10 3.15 -8.89
C TRP A 80 2.81 4.51 -8.92
N THR A 81 2.86 5.15 -10.08
CA THR A 81 3.42 6.50 -10.22
C THR A 81 2.66 7.53 -9.39
N ASN A 82 1.36 7.34 -9.19
CA ASN A 82 0.57 8.26 -8.37
C ASN A 82 0.94 8.16 -6.90
N ILE A 83 1.15 6.95 -6.35
CA ILE A 83 1.56 6.83 -4.94
C ILE A 83 2.95 7.42 -4.70
N ILE A 84 3.85 7.33 -5.69
CA ILE A 84 5.15 8.02 -5.63
C ILE A 84 4.96 9.54 -5.61
N LYS A 85 4.11 10.10 -6.49
CA LYS A 85 3.77 11.53 -6.49
C LYS A 85 3.14 11.98 -5.16
N ILE A 86 2.22 11.18 -4.61
CA ILE A 86 1.61 11.45 -3.30
C ILE A 86 2.68 11.46 -2.22
N ASN A 87 3.59 10.48 -2.21
CA ASN A 87 4.67 10.44 -1.25
C ASN A 87 5.58 11.68 -1.34
N ASP A 88 5.94 12.10 -2.57
CA ASP A 88 6.74 13.29 -2.80
C ASP A 88 6.02 14.56 -2.30
N LYS A 89 4.72 14.73 -2.62
CA LYS A 89 3.88 15.83 -2.13
C LYS A 89 3.79 15.87 -0.60
N LEU A 90 3.67 14.72 0.05
CA LEU A 90 3.57 14.58 1.50
C LEU A 90 4.94 14.46 2.19
N LYS A 91 5.98 15.06 1.60
CA LYS A 91 7.33 15.16 2.18
C LYS A 91 7.93 13.81 2.57
N ASN A 92 7.72 12.82 1.71
CA ASN A 92 8.28 11.49 1.89
C ASN A 92 7.78 10.75 3.17
N ARG A 93 6.53 11.01 3.60
CA ARG A 93 5.96 10.42 4.81
C ARG A 93 5.14 9.16 4.57
N VAL A 94 4.82 8.83 3.31
CA VAL A 94 4.03 7.65 2.98
C VAL A 94 4.92 6.41 3.00
N LYS A 95 4.41 5.32 3.60
CA LYS A 95 5.02 4.01 3.51
C LYS A 95 4.72 3.41 2.13
N LEU A 96 5.76 2.97 1.44
CA LEU A 96 5.66 2.44 0.09
C LEU A 96 5.87 0.92 0.12
N ASP A 97 4.79 0.19 0.35
CA ASP A 97 4.80 -1.27 0.33
C ASP A 97 3.96 -1.80 -0.83
N LEU A 98 4.44 -2.84 -1.50
CA LEU A 98 3.69 -3.53 -2.54
C LEU A 98 3.70 -5.04 -2.33
N SER A 99 2.53 -5.58 -2.00
CA SER A 99 2.36 -7.01 -1.74
C SER A 99 2.27 -7.81 -3.03
N MET A 100 3.30 -8.59 -3.34
CA MET A 100 3.33 -9.49 -4.50
C MET A 100 2.48 -10.76 -4.29
N GLN A 101 2.39 -11.26 -3.07
CA GLN A 101 1.78 -12.52 -2.63
C GLN A 101 2.40 -13.78 -3.25
N SER A 102 2.65 -13.81 -4.54
CA SER A 102 3.44 -14.76 -5.31
C SER A 102 4.09 -14.07 -6.49
N THR A 103 5.14 -14.64 -7.04
CA THR A 103 5.77 -14.27 -8.32
C THR A 103 5.59 -15.35 -9.38
N ASN A 104 4.82 -16.39 -9.07
CA ASN A 104 4.53 -17.50 -9.98
C ASN A 104 3.24 -17.21 -10.76
N ASP A 105 3.35 -17.08 -12.08
CA ASP A 105 2.22 -16.73 -12.96
C ASP A 105 1.09 -17.76 -12.88
N ASP A 106 1.39 -19.07 -12.83
CA ASP A 106 0.38 -20.14 -12.69
C ASP A 106 -0.40 -20.03 -11.37
N THR A 107 0.30 -19.65 -10.31
CA THR A 107 -0.31 -19.38 -9.00
C THR A 107 -1.22 -18.16 -9.07
N LEU A 108 -0.71 -17.04 -9.62
CA LEU A 108 -1.46 -15.80 -9.74
C LEU A 108 -2.71 -15.92 -10.60
N GLU A 109 -2.61 -16.67 -11.72
CA GLU A 109 -3.76 -16.98 -12.58
C GLU A 109 -4.81 -17.80 -11.82
N THR A 110 -4.36 -18.82 -11.06
CA THR A 110 -5.28 -19.70 -10.32
C THR A 110 -6.05 -18.97 -9.22
N VAL A 111 -5.44 -17.97 -8.58
CA VAL A 111 -6.09 -17.13 -7.56
C VAL A 111 -6.68 -15.84 -8.14
N GLU A 112 -6.84 -15.77 -9.44
CA GLU A 112 -7.41 -14.63 -10.19
C GLU A 112 -6.78 -13.27 -9.82
N ARG A 113 -5.47 -13.28 -9.54
CA ARG A 113 -4.75 -12.09 -9.11
C ARG A 113 -3.86 -11.53 -10.22
N LYS A 114 -4.06 -10.27 -10.55
CA LYS A 114 -3.13 -9.51 -11.40
C LYS A 114 -2.11 -8.77 -10.53
N ASN A 115 -0.85 -9.10 -10.71
CA ASN A 115 0.27 -8.33 -10.17
C ASN A 115 0.83 -7.38 -11.24
N TRP A 116 1.72 -6.49 -10.82
CA TRP A 116 2.58 -5.78 -11.76
C TRP A 116 3.53 -6.78 -12.43
N THR A 117 3.97 -6.43 -13.61
CA THR A 117 5.07 -7.13 -14.26
C THR A 117 6.35 -7.01 -13.42
N THR A 118 7.27 -7.94 -13.61
CA THR A 118 8.58 -7.88 -12.96
C THR A 118 9.30 -6.55 -13.23
N ASP A 119 9.21 -6.04 -14.47
CA ASP A 119 9.85 -4.77 -14.85
C ASP A 119 9.22 -3.57 -14.15
N GLU A 120 7.88 -3.52 -14.05
CA GLU A 120 7.17 -2.47 -13.30
C GLU A 120 7.56 -2.50 -11.81
N TYR A 121 7.65 -3.70 -11.23
CA TYR A 121 8.08 -3.84 -9.85
C TYR A 121 9.51 -3.36 -9.63
N ILE A 122 10.43 -3.71 -10.52
CA ILE A 122 11.83 -3.24 -10.47
C ILE A 122 11.89 -1.72 -10.62
N GLN A 123 11.09 -1.12 -11.51
CA GLN A 123 11.04 0.33 -11.66
C GLN A 123 10.53 1.02 -10.38
N PHE A 124 9.46 0.51 -9.80
CA PHE A 124 8.94 1.02 -8.53
C PHE A 124 9.98 0.93 -7.41
N THR A 125 10.66 -0.22 -7.27
CA THR A 125 11.70 -0.38 -6.23
C THR A 125 12.84 0.61 -6.42
N LYS A 126 13.29 0.83 -7.65
CA LYS A 126 14.31 1.84 -7.98
C LYS A 126 13.87 3.25 -7.58
N GLU A 127 12.61 3.62 -7.88
CA GLU A 127 12.07 4.94 -7.50
C GLU A 127 11.97 5.12 -5.99
N CYS A 128 11.61 4.07 -5.25
CA CYS A 128 11.62 4.11 -3.80
C CYS A 128 13.05 4.26 -3.22
N HIS A 129 14.01 3.49 -3.74
CA HIS A 129 15.41 3.56 -3.30
C HIS A 129 16.04 4.93 -3.56
N LYS A 130 15.75 5.58 -4.70
CA LYS A 130 16.17 6.97 -4.97
C LYS A 130 15.69 7.95 -3.90
N ARG A 131 14.59 7.66 -3.24
CA ARG A 131 14.00 8.46 -2.16
C ARG A 131 14.45 8.03 -0.76
N ASN A 132 15.40 7.09 -0.67
CA ASN A 132 15.82 6.45 0.58
C ASN A 132 14.64 5.83 1.35
N LYS A 133 13.65 5.29 0.62
CA LYS A 133 12.48 4.62 1.20
C LYS A 133 12.72 3.13 1.29
N PRO A 134 12.61 2.54 2.48
CA PRO A 134 12.51 1.09 2.60
C PRO A 134 11.21 0.61 1.95
N ILE A 135 11.25 -0.53 1.31
CA ILE A 135 10.10 -1.16 0.68
C ILE A 135 9.82 -2.48 1.38
N GLY A 136 8.55 -2.77 1.60
CA GLY A 136 8.08 -4.07 2.06
C GLY A 136 7.25 -4.78 0.97
N SER A 137 7.30 -6.09 1.01
CA SER A 137 6.39 -6.95 0.26
C SER A 137 5.90 -8.09 1.12
N GLN A 138 4.73 -8.60 0.79
CA GLN A 138 4.12 -9.72 1.47
C GLN A 138 3.98 -10.88 0.50
N MET A 139 4.40 -12.07 0.92
CA MET A 139 4.21 -13.34 0.24
C MET A 139 3.24 -14.19 1.05
N ILE A 140 2.45 -15.00 0.37
CA ILE A 140 1.47 -15.90 1.01
C ILE A 140 1.81 -17.34 0.65
N LEU A 141 1.75 -18.24 1.67
CA LEU A 141 1.97 -19.68 1.48
C LEU A 141 1.02 -20.52 2.35
N PRO A 142 0.66 -21.72 1.86
CA PRO A 142 0.75 -22.15 0.47
C PRO A 142 -0.39 -21.56 -0.35
N LEU A 143 -0.08 -21.03 -1.53
CA LEU A 143 -1.12 -20.70 -2.51
C LEU A 143 -1.32 -21.90 -3.47
N PRO A 144 -2.50 -22.08 -4.09
CA PRO A 144 -2.74 -23.09 -5.09
C PRO A 144 -1.70 -23.03 -6.21
N LYS A 145 -1.16 -24.20 -6.62
CA LYS A 145 -0.06 -24.34 -7.60
C LYS A 145 1.29 -23.71 -7.20
N GLU A 146 1.41 -23.10 -6.05
CA GLU A 146 2.71 -22.66 -5.56
C GLU A 146 3.54 -23.85 -5.14
N THR A 147 4.78 -23.91 -5.59
CA THR A 147 5.75 -24.93 -5.21
C THR A 147 6.80 -24.31 -4.27
N GLU A 148 7.48 -25.14 -3.49
CA GLU A 148 8.61 -24.68 -2.68
C GLU A 148 9.64 -23.94 -3.54
N LYS A 149 9.96 -24.48 -4.72
CA LYS A 149 10.91 -23.88 -5.65
C LYS A 149 10.46 -22.50 -6.14
N SER A 150 9.20 -22.36 -6.57
CA SER A 150 8.68 -21.07 -7.06
C SER A 150 8.56 -20.05 -5.93
N PHE A 151 8.14 -20.48 -4.75
CA PHE A 151 8.06 -19.61 -3.57
C PHE A 151 9.44 -19.04 -3.20
N PHE A 152 10.47 -19.88 -3.07
CA PHE A 152 11.83 -19.40 -2.76
C PHE A 152 12.44 -18.58 -3.89
N ALA A 153 12.09 -18.84 -5.16
CA ALA A 153 12.49 -17.98 -6.27
C ALA A 153 11.89 -16.57 -6.11
N GLY A 154 10.62 -16.45 -5.70
CA GLY A 154 9.97 -15.20 -5.42
C GLY A 154 10.60 -14.45 -4.24
N VAL A 155 10.86 -15.14 -3.14
CA VAL A 155 11.57 -14.55 -1.98
C VAL A 155 12.95 -14.03 -2.40
N LYS A 156 13.71 -14.85 -3.15
CA LYS A 156 15.02 -14.44 -3.67
C LYS A 156 14.92 -13.20 -4.56
N PHE A 157 13.95 -13.14 -5.47
CA PHE A 157 13.72 -11.96 -6.32
C PHE A 157 13.51 -10.70 -5.49
N LEU A 158 12.71 -10.77 -4.43
CA LEU A 158 12.48 -9.63 -3.54
C LEU A 158 13.76 -9.22 -2.79
N MET A 159 14.52 -10.19 -2.28
CA MET A 159 15.79 -9.93 -1.61
C MET A 159 16.84 -9.31 -2.54
N ASP A 160 16.97 -9.81 -3.77
CA ASP A 160 17.90 -9.29 -4.79
C ASP A 160 17.58 -7.81 -5.15
N ASN A 161 16.33 -7.40 -4.97
CA ASN A 161 15.86 -6.02 -5.16
C ASN A 161 15.83 -5.19 -3.86
N ASN A 162 16.45 -5.66 -2.78
CA ASN A 162 16.48 -5.01 -1.46
C ASN A 162 15.07 -4.70 -0.91
N VAL A 163 14.13 -5.62 -1.11
CA VAL A 163 12.77 -5.53 -0.60
C VAL A 163 12.63 -6.39 0.66
N ARG A 164 12.19 -5.77 1.75
CA ARG A 164 11.89 -6.50 2.98
C ARG A 164 10.66 -7.38 2.78
N THR A 165 10.81 -8.68 2.99
CA THR A 165 9.75 -9.67 2.73
C THR A 165 9.17 -10.18 4.04
N SER A 166 7.84 -10.17 4.13
CA SER A 166 7.07 -10.85 5.17
C SER A 166 6.28 -11.99 4.54
N CYS A 167 6.30 -13.17 5.17
CA CYS A 167 5.58 -14.34 4.68
C CYS A 167 4.39 -14.61 5.61
N PHE A 168 3.23 -14.81 5.03
CA PHE A 168 1.98 -15.11 5.74
C PHE A 168 1.42 -16.46 5.31
N THR A 169 0.81 -17.15 6.25
CA THR A 169 0.06 -18.38 5.95
C THR A 169 -1.28 -18.01 5.30
N LEU A 170 -1.64 -18.73 4.22
CA LEU A 170 -2.96 -18.61 3.63
C LEU A 170 -4.04 -18.94 4.66
N MET A 171 -4.96 -18.02 4.86
CA MET A 171 -6.12 -18.23 5.71
C MET A 171 -7.36 -18.47 4.84
N MET A 172 -8.00 -19.60 5.04
CA MET A 172 -9.27 -19.93 4.39
C MET A 172 -10.39 -19.19 5.12
N LEU A 173 -10.88 -18.13 4.50
CA LEU A 173 -11.96 -17.32 5.08
C LEU A 173 -13.32 -17.79 4.57
N CYS A 174 -14.31 -17.93 5.46
CA CYS A 174 -15.67 -18.24 5.07
C CYS A 174 -16.20 -17.22 4.05
N GLY A 175 -16.73 -17.73 2.92
CA GLY A 175 -17.26 -16.89 1.85
C GLY A 175 -16.21 -16.34 0.87
N ALA A 176 -14.94 -16.74 0.99
CA ALA A 176 -13.95 -16.53 -0.05
C ALA A 176 -13.94 -17.73 -1.02
N ASP A 177 -13.56 -17.48 -2.29
CA ASP A 177 -13.56 -18.51 -3.34
C ASP A 177 -12.61 -19.69 -3.06
N LEU A 178 -11.62 -19.47 -2.18
CA LEU A 178 -10.68 -20.48 -1.70
C LEU A 178 -11.09 -21.06 -0.34
N GLY A 179 -12.26 -20.70 0.20
CA GLY A 179 -12.74 -21.09 1.53
C GLY A 179 -13.80 -22.20 1.49
#